data_aa8858ccf096edb924b16fa67d46ea04
#
_entry.id   aa8858ccf096edb924b16fa67d46ea04
#
_cell.length_a   1.000
_cell.length_b   1.000
_cell.length_c   1.000
_cell.angle_alpha   90.00
_cell.angle_beta   90.00
_cell.angle_gamma   90.00
#
_symmetry.space_group_name_H-M   'P 1'
#
loop_
_entity.id
_entity.type
_entity.pdbx_description
1 polymer ?
#
loop_
_entity_poly.entity_id
_entity_poly.type
_entity_poly.pdbx_seq_one_letter_code
_entity_poly.pdbx_strand_id
1 'polypeptide(L)'
;EDTIAFFTSLGLLTKARGNYVYPYSDQASTVLDLLKSELDRLHVKITTDVTVTGISPTSHGFTILTDHQKQKADAIILACGGKANSKLGSDGSGYAIAKELGHTMVPVVPALVQLKVKNHPFAKAAGVRTDAVVTAVCHGQPAASDHGELQLTAYGISGIPVFQISRYIAKSLYLKQDAKVNIDFLPAFTEETFFEFLLKRRNGREQMTCADYLLGIFHQKLIPRFLEQARIRMHTLTGDLSDTQIKSLVQVVKNNVVTIDTTNGFDNAQVCAGGISTEEITPDTMESRYVRHLYLAGELLDVDGICGGYNLQWAWATGYLAGTAAANDISSDR
;
A
#
# COMPACT_ATOMS: atom_id res chain seq x y z
N GLU A 1 16.03 -14.75 -7.39
CA GLU A 1 16.35 -15.99 -8.15
C GLU A 1 15.67 -17.19 -7.48
N ASP A 2 15.85 -17.44 -6.18
CA ASP A 2 15.34 -18.62 -5.48
C ASP A 2 13.81 -18.74 -5.50
N THR A 3 13.08 -17.64 -5.36
CA THR A 3 11.62 -17.62 -5.48
C THR A 3 11.14 -18.07 -6.86
N ILE A 4 11.80 -17.60 -7.92
CA ILE A 4 11.49 -18.03 -9.30
C ILE A 4 11.80 -19.51 -9.47
N ALA A 5 12.94 -19.97 -8.97
CA ALA A 5 13.35 -21.37 -9.03
C ALA A 5 12.33 -22.25 -8.28
N PHE A 6 11.90 -21.85 -7.10
CA PHE A 6 10.86 -22.54 -6.33
C PHE A 6 9.56 -22.68 -7.13
N PHE A 7 9.00 -21.60 -7.64
CA PHE A 7 7.76 -21.68 -8.41
C PHE A 7 7.92 -22.41 -9.74
N THR A 8 9.10 -22.32 -10.38
CA THR A 8 9.41 -23.12 -11.59
C THR A 8 9.41 -24.62 -11.27
N SER A 9 9.94 -25.02 -10.12
CA SER A 9 9.90 -26.44 -9.69
C SER A 9 8.47 -26.95 -9.46
N LEU A 10 7.52 -26.07 -9.15
CA LEU A 10 6.09 -26.38 -9.07
C LEU A 10 5.38 -26.36 -10.45
N GLY A 11 6.10 -26.06 -11.52
CA GLY A 11 5.56 -26.00 -12.87
C GLY A 11 5.06 -24.61 -13.31
N LEU A 12 5.37 -23.54 -12.57
CA LEU A 12 4.99 -22.18 -12.97
C LEU A 12 5.91 -21.67 -14.06
N LEU A 13 5.35 -21.38 -15.26
CA LEU A 13 6.02 -20.57 -16.25
C LEU A 13 5.83 -19.09 -15.96
N THR A 14 6.92 -18.33 -15.98
CA THR A 14 6.89 -16.90 -15.68
C THR A 14 7.24 -16.03 -16.88
N LYS A 15 6.85 -14.75 -16.84
CA LYS A 15 7.27 -13.70 -17.76
C LYS A 15 7.59 -12.41 -17.01
N ALA A 16 8.54 -11.62 -17.54
CA ALA A 16 8.89 -10.32 -16.98
C ALA A 16 8.14 -9.18 -17.70
N ARG A 17 7.72 -8.16 -16.95
CA ARG A 17 7.28 -6.85 -17.44
C ARG A 17 8.05 -5.78 -16.69
N GLY A 18 9.06 -5.18 -17.32
CA GLY A 18 10.05 -4.37 -16.61
C GLY A 18 10.77 -5.23 -15.55
N ASN A 19 10.80 -4.76 -14.33
CA ASN A 19 11.45 -5.44 -13.21
C ASN A 19 10.50 -6.40 -12.44
N TYR A 20 9.25 -6.54 -12.88
CA TYR A 20 8.26 -7.38 -12.20
C TYR A 20 8.06 -8.71 -12.93
N VAL A 21 7.93 -9.78 -12.15
CA VAL A 21 7.70 -11.15 -12.64
C VAL A 21 6.25 -11.54 -12.41
N TYR A 22 5.62 -12.10 -13.43
CA TYR A 22 4.22 -12.53 -13.43
C TYR A 22 4.10 -13.98 -13.89
N PRO A 23 3.03 -14.70 -13.50
CA PRO A 23 2.66 -15.93 -14.17
C PRO A 23 2.47 -15.68 -15.67
N TYR A 24 2.93 -16.60 -16.52
CA TYR A 24 2.78 -16.45 -17.98
C TYR A 24 1.30 -16.37 -18.41
N SER A 25 0.42 -17.02 -17.65
CA SER A 25 -1.03 -17.00 -17.83
C SER A 25 -1.69 -15.65 -17.50
N ASP A 26 -0.99 -14.70 -16.85
CA ASP A 26 -1.56 -13.47 -16.27
C ASP A 26 -2.67 -13.72 -15.22
N GLN A 27 -2.73 -14.92 -14.65
CA GLN A 27 -3.75 -15.31 -13.66
C GLN A 27 -3.09 -15.53 -12.30
N ALA A 28 -3.49 -14.74 -11.29
CA ALA A 28 -3.02 -14.91 -9.91
C ALA A 28 -3.46 -16.26 -9.31
N SER A 29 -4.62 -16.78 -9.71
CA SER A 29 -5.12 -18.10 -9.28
C SER A 29 -4.17 -19.24 -9.63
N THR A 30 -3.42 -19.15 -10.73
CA THR A 30 -2.43 -20.17 -11.12
C THR A 30 -1.39 -20.41 -10.02
N VAL A 31 -0.93 -19.34 -9.34
CA VAL A 31 0.02 -19.46 -8.23
C VAL A 31 -0.61 -20.19 -7.05
N LEU A 32 -1.84 -19.84 -6.70
CA LEU A 32 -2.60 -20.49 -5.62
C LEU A 32 -2.83 -21.97 -5.91
N ASP A 33 -3.26 -22.30 -7.14
CA ASP A 33 -3.61 -23.66 -7.53
C ASP A 33 -2.37 -24.56 -7.53
N LEU A 34 -1.21 -24.07 -7.99
CA LEU A 34 0.06 -24.79 -7.92
C LEU A 34 0.50 -25.07 -6.47
N LEU A 35 0.41 -24.07 -5.59
CA LEU A 35 0.72 -24.28 -4.16
C LEU A 35 -0.23 -25.30 -3.52
N LYS A 36 -1.53 -25.24 -3.79
CA LYS A 36 -2.50 -26.22 -3.28
C LYS A 36 -2.21 -27.62 -3.81
N SER A 37 -1.94 -27.77 -5.11
CA SER A 37 -1.58 -29.06 -5.71
C SER A 37 -0.34 -29.68 -5.07
N GLU A 38 0.65 -28.83 -4.72
CA GLU A 38 1.87 -29.31 -4.06
C GLU A 38 1.59 -29.74 -2.60
N LEU A 39 0.77 -28.98 -1.87
CA LEU A 39 0.33 -29.39 -0.52
C LEU A 39 -0.41 -30.72 -0.55
N ASP A 40 -1.29 -30.94 -1.53
CA ASP A 40 -1.99 -32.21 -1.70
C ASP A 40 -1.01 -33.37 -2.03
N ARG A 41 -0.04 -33.12 -2.92
CA ARG A 41 1.02 -34.09 -3.28
C ARG A 41 1.86 -34.50 -2.08
N LEU A 42 2.14 -33.55 -1.19
CA LEU A 42 2.92 -33.74 0.04
C LEU A 42 2.06 -34.27 1.20
N HIS A 43 0.76 -34.50 0.99
CA HIS A 43 -0.19 -34.91 2.01
C HIS A 43 -0.27 -33.99 3.23
N VAL A 44 -0.08 -32.68 3.00
CA VAL A 44 -0.21 -31.68 4.07
C VAL A 44 -1.69 -31.52 4.41
N LYS A 45 -2.04 -31.76 5.67
CA LYS A 45 -3.43 -31.63 6.13
C LYS A 45 -3.82 -30.15 6.24
N ILE A 46 -4.79 -29.73 5.44
CA ILE A 46 -5.42 -28.40 5.54
C ILE A 46 -6.74 -28.55 6.31
N THR A 47 -6.93 -27.76 7.34
CA THR A 47 -8.20 -27.72 8.10
C THR A 47 -8.76 -26.30 8.02
N THR A 48 -9.93 -26.15 7.39
CA THR A 48 -10.66 -24.89 7.25
C THR A 48 -11.74 -24.77 8.31
N ASP A 49 -12.33 -23.56 8.41
CA ASP A 49 -13.42 -23.24 9.35
C ASP A 49 -13.05 -23.52 10.81
N VAL A 50 -11.79 -23.26 11.16
CA VAL A 50 -11.23 -23.37 12.50
C VAL A 50 -10.57 -22.07 12.91
N THR A 51 -11.01 -21.51 14.01
CA THR A 51 -10.41 -20.31 14.61
C THR A 51 -9.46 -20.71 15.74
N VAL A 52 -8.18 -20.34 15.59
CA VAL A 52 -7.21 -20.47 16.68
C VAL A 52 -7.44 -19.34 17.68
N THR A 53 -7.79 -19.70 18.92
CA THR A 53 -8.11 -18.75 19.99
C THR A 53 -6.98 -18.54 21.00
N GLY A 54 -5.94 -19.39 20.96
CA GLY A 54 -4.77 -19.23 21.81
C GLY A 54 -3.73 -20.32 21.56
N ILE A 55 -2.51 -20.02 21.97
CA ILE A 55 -1.35 -20.93 21.89
C ILE A 55 -0.63 -20.89 23.24
N SER A 56 -0.36 -22.05 23.79
CA SER A 56 0.37 -22.17 25.05
C SER A 56 1.59 -23.08 24.91
N PRO A 57 2.81 -22.57 25.13
CA PRO A 57 4.01 -23.42 25.20
C PRO A 57 3.89 -24.49 26.32
N THR A 58 4.47 -25.66 26.07
CA THR A 58 4.54 -26.76 27.00
C THR A 58 5.99 -27.27 27.11
N SER A 59 6.28 -28.23 27.96
CA SER A 59 7.62 -28.86 28.06
C SER A 59 8.05 -29.59 26.79
N HIS A 60 7.11 -29.94 25.88
CA HIS A 60 7.37 -30.74 24.69
C HIS A 60 6.63 -30.18 23.46
N GLY A 61 6.70 -28.89 23.25
CA GLY A 61 6.02 -28.22 22.12
C GLY A 61 4.89 -27.31 22.57
N PHE A 62 3.72 -27.37 21.90
CA PHE A 62 2.63 -26.43 22.10
C PHE A 62 1.27 -27.12 22.24
N THR A 63 0.39 -26.45 22.99
CA THR A 63 -1.06 -26.71 22.93
C THR A 63 -1.73 -25.55 22.20
N ILE A 64 -2.42 -25.86 21.11
CA ILE A 64 -3.19 -24.93 20.30
C ILE A 64 -4.66 -25.05 20.73
N LEU A 65 -5.25 -23.92 21.11
CA LEU A 65 -6.67 -23.82 21.43
C LEU A 65 -7.42 -23.36 20.18
N THR A 66 -8.45 -24.08 19.82
CA THR A 66 -9.35 -23.69 18.75
C THR A 66 -10.78 -23.59 19.30
N ASP A 67 -11.67 -23.03 18.49
CA ASP A 67 -13.11 -22.99 18.77
C ASP A 67 -13.77 -24.38 18.85
N HIS A 68 -13.11 -25.40 18.33
CA HIS A 68 -13.62 -26.78 18.32
C HIS A 68 -12.92 -27.72 19.31
N GLN A 69 -11.58 -27.66 19.38
CA GLN A 69 -10.77 -28.63 20.11
C GLN A 69 -9.38 -28.11 20.50
N LYS A 70 -8.70 -28.88 21.34
CA LYS A 70 -7.27 -28.68 21.60
C LYS A 70 -6.44 -29.56 20.69
N GLN A 71 -5.37 -29.01 20.14
CA GLN A 71 -4.40 -29.72 19.31
C GLN A 71 -3.00 -29.58 19.94
N LYS A 72 -2.10 -30.51 19.63
CA LYS A 72 -0.68 -30.45 20.03
C LYS A 72 0.18 -30.29 18.78
N ALA A 73 1.29 -29.58 18.92
CA ALA A 73 2.29 -29.42 17.88
C ALA A 73 3.69 -29.32 18.50
N ASP A 74 4.69 -29.87 17.82
CA ASP A 74 6.09 -29.78 18.22
C ASP A 74 6.64 -28.36 17.93
N ALA A 75 6.21 -27.74 16.81
CA ALA A 75 6.54 -26.37 16.44
C ALA A 75 5.34 -25.65 15.85
N ILE A 76 5.39 -24.33 15.83
CA ILE A 76 4.34 -23.47 15.26
C ILE A 76 4.95 -22.42 14.32
N ILE A 77 4.33 -22.23 13.18
CA ILE A 77 4.60 -21.11 12.28
C ILE A 77 3.35 -20.22 12.24
N LEU A 78 3.46 -18.99 12.79
CA LEU A 78 2.42 -17.99 12.68
C LEU A 78 2.55 -17.27 11.33
N ALA A 79 1.68 -17.60 10.39
CA ALA A 79 1.65 -17.03 9.03
C ALA A 79 0.26 -16.51 8.66
N CYS A 80 -0.48 -16.01 9.65
CA CYS A 80 -1.88 -15.58 9.51
C CYS A 80 -2.08 -14.20 8.88
N GLY A 81 -0.97 -13.53 8.50
CA GLY A 81 -1.02 -12.23 7.84
C GLY A 81 -1.38 -11.08 8.77
N GLY A 82 -1.66 -9.93 8.18
CA GLY A 82 -1.99 -8.69 8.87
C GLY A 82 -3.48 -8.50 9.13
N LYS A 83 -3.97 -7.26 8.93
CA LYS A 83 -5.37 -6.86 9.15
C LYS A 83 -6.01 -6.29 7.89
N ALA A 84 -5.24 -6.20 6.80
CA ALA A 84 -5.72 -5.64 5.55
C ALA A 84 -6.67 -6.63 4.84
N ASN A 85 -7.79 -6.11 4.31
CA ASN A 85 -8.77 -6.86 3.54
C ASN A 85 -9.24 -8.16 4.24
N SER A 86 -9.75 -8.03 5.44
CA SER A 86 -10.15 -9.14 6.32
C SER A 86 -11.06 -10.19 5.67
N LYS A 87 -11.79 -9.82 4.63
CA LYS A 87 -12.62 -10.74 3.84
C LYS A 87 -11.83 -11.86 3.17
N LEU A 88 -10.52 -11.71 3.00
CA LEU A 88 -9.63 -12.72 2.46
C LEU A 88 -9.01 -13.64 3.52
N GLY A 89 -9.38 -13.47 4.81
CA GLY A 89 -9.00 -14.35 5.91
C GLY A 89 -8.04 -13.74 6.95
N SER A 90 -7.34 -12.64 6.62
CA SER A 90 -6.42 -11.97 7.57
C SER A 90 -7.19 -10.90 8.36
N ASP A 91 -7.53 -11.18 9.60
CA ASP A 91 -8.32 -10.30 10.47
C ASP A 91 -7.53 -9.62 11.59
N GLY A 92 -6.24 -9.94 11.71
CA GLY A 92 -5.34 -9.46 12.76
C GLY A 92 -5.39 -10.28 14.05
N SER A 93 -6.08 -11.41 14.08
CA SER A 93 -6.14 -12.31 15.24
C SER A 93 -4.76 -12.80 15.69
N GLY A 94 -3.85 -13.01 14.74
CA GLY A 94 -2.47 -13.40 15.02
C GLY A 94 -1.68 -12.41 15.88
N TYR A 95 -2.02 -11.12 15.83
CA TYR A 95 -1.37 -10.13 16.69
C TYR A 95 -1.66 -10.34 18.17
N ALA A 96 -2.90 -10.72 18.51
CA ALA A 96 -3.26 -11.04 19.90
C ALA A 96 -2.49 -12.25 20.42
N ILE A 97 -2.43 -13.31 19.61
CA ILE A 97 -1.71 -14.55 19.93
C ILE A 97 -0.21 -14.26 20.15
N ALA A 98 0.42 -13.53 19.24
CA ALA A 98 1.84 -13.20 19.35
C ALA A 98 2.13 -12.33 20.58
N LYS A 99 1.23 -11.40 20.91
CA LYS A 99 1.34 -10.57 22.13
C LYS A 99 1.24 -11.40 23.41
N GLU A 100 0.33 -12.36 23.47
CA GLU A 100 0.22 -13.30 24.61
C GLU A 100 1.47 -14.15 24.79
N LEU A 101 2.19 -14.42 23.70
CA LEU A 101 3.47 -15.11 23.68
C LEU A 101 4.68 -14.20 23.99
N GLY A 102 4.44 -12.94 24.36
CA GLY A 102 5.46 -11.98 24.82
C GLY A 102 6.01 -11.04 23.77
N HIS A 103 5.51 -11.08 22.54
CA HIS A 103 5.94 -10.18 21.47
C HIS A 103 5.38 -8.78 21.59
N THR A 104 6.16 -7.78 21.17
CA THR A 104 5.74 -6.39 21.12
C THR A 104 5.21 -6.02 19.74
N MET A 105 4.32 -5.02 19.73
CA MET A 105 3.63 -4.56 18.53
C MET A 105 4.06 -3.15 18.16
N VAL A 106 4.49 -2.96 16.92
CA VAL A 106 4.49 -1.66 16.28
C VAL A 106 3.06 -1.33 15.84
N PRO A 107 2.57 -0.09 16.08
CA PRO A 107 1.19 0.27 15.74
C PRO A 107 0.82 -0.05 14.30
N VAL A 108 -0.25 -0.80 14.12
CA VAL A 108 -0.70 -1.27 12.80
C VAL A 108 -1.65 -0.25 12.19
N VAL A 109 -1.33 0.20 10.98
CA VAL A 109 -2.14 1.13 10.18
C VAL A 109 -2.35 0.57 8.76
N PRO A 110 -3.44 0.96 8.06
CA PRO A 110 -3.62 0.54 6.67
C PRO A 110 -2.56 1.19 5.77
N ALA A 111 -2.01 0.41 4.85
CA ALA A 111 -1.05 0.86 3.84
C ALA A 111 -1.43 0.39 2.44
N LEU A 112 -0.85 1.01 1.41
CA LEU A 112 -1.25 0.84 0.01
C LEU A 112 -2.77 1.01 -0.15
N VAL A 113 -3.28 2.16 0.31
CA VAL A 113 -4.70 2.44 0.46
C VAL A 113 -5.05 3.84 -0.06
N GLN A 114 -6.28 4.01 -0.52
CA GLN A 114 -6.81 5.31 -0.93
C GLN A 114 -6.92 6.26 0.27
N LEU A 115 -6.84 7.57 -0.01
CA LEU A 115 -6.94 8.64 0.98
C LEU A 115 -8.23 9.44 0.79
N LYS A 116 -8.97 9.67 1.87
CA LYS A 116 -10.16 10.52 1.91
C LYS A 116 -9.74 11.95 2.19
N VAL A 117 -10.22 12.88 1.35
CA VAL A 117 -9.85 14.29 1.40
C VAL A 117 -10.95 15.09 2.09
N LYS A 118 -10.57 15.89 3.09
CA LYS A 118 -11.48 16.81 3.76
C LYS A 118 -11.87 17.94 2.82
N ASN A 119 -13.17 18.22 2.68
CA ASN A 119 -13.68 19.27 1.78
C ASN A 119 -13.09 19.15 0.36
N HIS A 120 -13.17 17.97 -0.21
CA HIS A 120 -12.46 17.57 -1.43
C HIS A 120 -12.69 18.52 -2.63
N PRO A 121 -11.70 19.31 -3.07
CA PRO A 121 -11.88 20.31 -4.12
C PRO A 121 -12.11 19.67 -5.49
N PHE A 122 -11.71 18.43 -5.70
CA PHE A 122 -11.83 17.69 -6.95
C PHE A 122 -12.96 16.65 -6.94
N ALA A 123 -13.88 16.66 -5.98
CA ALA A 123 -14.98 15.69 -5.94
C ALA A 123 -15.79 15.63 -7.23
N LYS A 124 -16.02 16.79 -7.89
CA LYS A 124 -16.70 16.87 -9.19
C LYS A 124 -15.87 16.39 -10.38
N ALA A 125 -14.57 16.12 -10.16
CA ALA A 125 -13.67 15.53 -11.15
C ALA A 125 -13.48 14.02 -10.94
N ALA A 126 -14.34 13.38 -10.17
CA ALA A 126 -14.29 11.93 -9.93
C ALA A 126 -14.23 11.15 -11.25
N GLY A 127 -13.39 10.09 -11.26
CA GLY A 127 -13.09 9.26 -12.43
C GLY A 127 -11.95 9.77 -13.30
N VAL A 128 -11.44 10.98 -13.08
CA VAL A 128 -10.27 11.49 -13.81
C VAL A 128 -9.03 10.77 -13.33
N ARG A 129 -8.19 10.37 -14.30
CA ARG A 129 -6.82 9.89 -14.11
C ARG A 129 -5.89 10.88 -14.79
N THR A 130 -4.80 11.22 -14.12
CA THR A 130 -3.83 12.18 -14.64
C THR A 130 -2.45 11.88 -14.09
N ASP A 131 -1.44 12.14 -14.89
CA ASP A 131 -0.06 12.09 -14.43
C ASP A 131 0.18 13.18 -13.38
N ALA A 132 0.79 12.81 -12.26
CA ALA A 132 1.05 13.74 -11.17
C ALA A 132 2.18 13.24 -10.26
N VAL A 133 2.82 14.19 -9.58
CA VAL A 133 3.64 13.89 -8.40
C VAL A 133 2.79 14.18 -7.16
N VAL A 134 2.75 13.22 -6.23
CA VAL A 134 2.07 13.38 -4.95
C VAL A 134 3.09 13.29 -3.81
N THR A 135 3.05 14.25 -2.91
CA THR A 135 3.95 14.32 -1.76
C THR A 135 3.16 14.30 -0.46
N ALA A 136 3.41 13.29 0.38
CA ALA A 136 2.89 13.27 1.74
C ALA A 136 3.57 14.34 2.58
N VAL A 137 2.78 15.18 3.23
CA VAL A 137 3.26 16.21 4.16
C VAL A 137 2.70 15.87 5.54
N CYS A 138 3.56 15.41 6.43
CA CYS A 138 3.24 14.98 7.78
C CYS A 138 3.89 15.92 8.78
N HIS A 139 3.11 16.42 9.73
CA HIS A 139 3.61 17.38 10.73
C HIS A 139 4.33 18.58 10.09
N GLY A 140 3.81 19.06 8.95
CA GLY A 140 4.37 20.22 8.23
C GLY A 140 5.63 19.93 7.42
N GLN A 141 6.14 18.68 7.39
CA GLN A 141 7.34 18.29 6.65
C GLN A 141 7.03 17.26 5.57
N PRO A 142 7.68 17.33 4.40
CA PRO A 142 7.61 16.27 3.39
C PRO A 142 8.14 14.96 3.96
N ALA A 143 7.35 13.89 3.87
CA ALA A 143 7.69 12.56 4.38
C ALA A 143 8.03 11.56 3.26
N ALA A 144 7.31 11.62 2.15
CA ALA A 144 7.53 10.77 0.99
C ALA A 144 6.88 11.40 -0.25
N SER A 145 7.41 11.07 -1.42
CA SER A 145 6.87 11.51 -2.71
C SER A 145 6.92 10.38 -3.72
N ASP A 146 5.92 10.32 -4.59
CA ASP A 146 5.91 9.38 -5.70
C ASP A 146 5.25 9.99 -6.94
N HIS A 147 5.63 9.50 -8.12
CA HIS A 147 5.19 9.96 -9.43
C HIS A 147 4.42 8.87 -10.16
N GLY A 148 3.30 9.21 -10.76
CA GLY A 148 2.52 8.30 -11.59
C GLY A 148 1.08 8.74 -11.80
N GLU A 149 0.24 7.80 -12.21
CA GLU A 149 -1.17 8.05 -12.48
C GLU A 149 -1.96 8.26 -11.17
N LEU A 150 -2.28 9.52 -10.89
CA LEU A 150 -3.21 9.92 -9.83
C LEU A 150 -4.64 9.68 -10.31
N GLN A 151 -5.45 9.02 -9.49
CA GLN A 151 -6.88 8.86 -9.71
C GLN A 151 -7.68 9.71 -8.72
N LEU A 152 -8.53 10.57 -9.24
CA LEU A 152 -9.49 11.35 -8.45
C LEU A 152 -10.77 10.54 -8.25
N THR A 153 -11.25 10.48 -7.01
CA THR A 153 -12.50 9.82 -6.65
C THR A 153 -13.48 10.85 -6.06
N ALA A 154 -14.73 10.47 -5.84
CA ALA A 154 -15.70 11.39 -5.22
C ALA A 154 -15.34 11.75 -3.76
N TYR A 155 -14.61 10.87 -3.07
CA TYR A 155 -14.24 11.02 -1.66
C TYR A 155 -12.78 11.43 -1.43
N GLY A 156 -11.93 11.42 -2.46
CA GLY A 156 -10.52 11.72 -2.27
C GLY A 156 -9.64 11.29 -3.44
N ILE A 157 -8.48 10.75 -3.14
CA ILE A 157 -7.43 10.42 -4.09
C ILE A 157 -7.00 8.96 -3.99
N SER A 158 -6.60 8.41 -5.13
CA SER A 158 -6.20 7.02 -5.33
C SER A 158 -5.11 6.93 -6.42
N GLY A 159 -4.71 5.73 -6.78
CA GLY A 159 -3.65 5.45 -7.75
C GLY A 159 -2.35 5.03 -7.09
N ILE A 160 -1.45 4.45 -7.86
CA ILE A 160 -0.19 3.89 -7.33
C ILE A 160 0.60 4.93 -6.52
N PRO A 161 0.81 6.17 -6.98
CA PRO A 161 1.58 7.14 -6.19
C PRO A 161 0.92 7.47 -4.85
N VAL A 162 -0.41 7.49 -4.78
CA VAL A 162 -1.13 7.67 -3.50
C VAL A 162 -0.94 6.46 -2.58
N PHE A 163 -0.97 5.25 -3.13
CA PHE A 163 -0.72 4.03 -2.35
C PHE A 163 0.67 4.05 -1.73
N GLN A 164 1.68 4.43 -2.47
CA GLN A 164 3.07 4.48 -2.01
C GLN A 164 3.27 5.41 -0.80
N ILE A 165 2.61 6.56 -0.80
CA ILE A 165 2.72 7.54 0.28
C ILE A 165 1.74 7.30 1.44
N SER A 166 0.74 6.43 1.26
CA SER A 166 -0.39 6.28 2.19
C SER A 166 0.03 5.86 3.60
N ARG A 167 1.09 5.05 3.75
CA ARG A 167 1.60 4.61 5.07
C ARG A 167 2.07 5.77 5.94
N TYR A 168 2.70 6.78 5.35
CA TYR A 168 3.16 7.96 6.09
C TYR A 168 1.98 8.78 6.58
N ILE A 169 1.00 8.97 5.72
CA ILE A 169 -0.28 9.63 6.07
C ILE A 169 -1.00 8.85 7.17
N ALA A 170 -1.14 7.52 7.04
CA ALA A 170 -1.82 6.69 8.01
C ALA A 170 -1.12 6.72 9.40
N LYS A 171 0.21 6.67 9.43
CA LYS A 171 1.00 6.81 10.67
C LYS A 171 0.81 8.18 11.31
N SER A 172 0.82 9.27 10.53
CA SER A 172 0.58 10.63 11.02
C SER A 172 -0.82 10.77 11.64
N LEU A 173 -1.85 10.28 10.94
CA LEU A 173 -3.22 10.29 11.44
C LEU A 173 -3.39 9.44 12.71
N TYR A 174 -2.73 8.28 12.80
CA TYR A 174 -2.73 7.45 14.00
C TYR A 174 -2.16 8.20 15.22
N LEU A 175 -1.12 9.00 15.00
CA LEU A 175 -0.51 9.86 16.02
C LEU A 175 -1.31 11.15 16.28
N LYS A 176 -2.49 11.30 15.66
CA LYS A 176 -3.35 12.50 15.74
C LYS A 176 -2.65 13.78 15.27
N GLN A 177 -1.76 13.65 14.29
CA GLN A 177 -1.04 14.74 13.66
C GLN A 177 -1.71 15.13 12.33
N ASP A 178 -1.49 16.37 11.90
CA ASP A 178 -1.95 16.86 10.60
C ASP A 178 -1.28 16.08 9.47
N ALA A 179 -2.10 15.65 8.51
CA ALA A 179 -1.67 14.96 7.32
C ALA A 179 -2.24 15.64 6.07
N LYS A 180 -1.36 16.01 5.14
CA LYS A 180 -1.71 16.68 3.89
C LYS A 180 -1.01 15.96 2.73
N VAL A 181 -1.56 16.13 1.55
CA VAL A 181 -0.89 15.73 0.30
C VAL A 181 -0.74 16.97 -0.58
N ASN A 182 0.48 17.23 -1.01
CA ASN A 182 0.75 18.20 -2.06
C ASN A 182 0.74 17.47 -3.42
N ILE A 183 0.01 18.00 -4.37
CA ILE A 183 -0.18 17.42 -5.71
C ILE A 183 0.37 18.38 -6.74
N ASP A 184 1.35 17.92 -7.51
CA ASP A 184 1.79 18.56 -8.74
C ASP A 184 1.10 17.88 -9.92
N PHE A 185 0.15 18.57 -10.56
CA PHE A 185 -0.64 18.06 -11.69
C PHE A 185 0.05 18.21 -13.06
N LEU A 186 1.27 18.77 -13.09
CA LEU A 186 2.02 18.98 -14.33
C LEU A 186 3.53 18.80 -14.09
N PRO A 187 4.00 17.60 -13.74
CA PRO A 187 5.39 17.36 -13.35
C PRO A 187 6.41 17.61 -14.45
N ALA A 188 5.98 17.62 -15.72
CA ALA A 188 6.86 17.92 -16.85
C ALA A 188 7.36 19.38 -16.91
N PHE A 189 6.78 20.28 -16.09
CA PHE A 189 7.14 21.70 -16.05
C PHE A 189 7.55 22.10 -14.65
N THR A 190 8.49 23.05 -14.54
CA THR A 190 8.66 23.83 -13.29
C THR A 190 7.60 24.93 -13.23
N GLU A 191 7.48 25.62 -12.08
CA GLU A 191 6.59 26.78 -11.97
C GLU A 191 6.95 27.87 -12.99
N GLU A 192 8.24 28.17 -13.14
CA GLU A 192 8.75 29.18 -14.07
C GLU A 192 8.45 28.81 -15.51
N THR A 193 8.78 27.58 -15.92
CA THR A 193 8.56 27.15 -17.32
C THR A 193 7.09 27.02 -17.65
N PHE A 194 6.24 26.65 -16.68
CA PHE A 194 4.80 26.63 -16.90
C PHE A 194 4.20 28.05 -16.99
N PHE A 195 4.67 28.98 -16.16
CA PHE A 195 4.29 30.38 -16.24
C PHE A 195 4.65 30.98 -17.61
N GLU A 196 5.89 30.80 -18.04
CA GLU A 196 6.35 31.27 -19.38
C GLU A 196 5.55 30.64 -20.52
N PHE A 197 5.27 29.33 -20.42
CA PHE A 197 4.43 28.64 -21.40
C PHE A 197 3.02 29.27 -21.49
N LEU A 198 2.41 29.56 -20.34
CA LEU A 198 1.11 30.24 -20.31
C LEU A 198 1.18 31.65 -20.92
N LEU A 199 2.20 32.45 -20.58
CA LEU A 199 2.36 33.79 -21.21
C LEU A 199 2.51 33.68 -22.73
N LYS A 200 3.37 32.79 -23.21
CA LYS A 200 3.58 32.56 -24.64
C LYS A 200 2.32 32.08 -25.34
N ARG A 201 1.56 31.15 -24.71
CA ARG A 201 0.31 30.62 -25.26
C ARG A 201 -0.79 31.67 -25.34
N ARG A 202 -0.79 32.69 -24.48
CA ARG A 202 -1.73 33.81 -24.47
C ARG A 202 -1.62 34.68 -25.76
N ASN A 203 -0.42 34.84 -26.30
CA ASN A 203 -0.19 35.69 -27.47
C ASN A 203 -1.01 35.21 -28.67
N GLY A 204 -1.81 36.13 -29.23
CA GLY A 204 -2.74 35.86 -30.32
C GLY A 204 -4.01 35.07 -29.92
N ARG A 205 -4.27 34.92 -28.60
CA ARG A 205 -5.45 34.24 -28.05
C ARG A 205 -6.14 35.05 -26.96
N GLU A 206 -5.97 36.37 -26.97
CA GLU A 206 -6.44 37.28 -25.91
C GLU A 206 -7.97 37.26 -25.78
N GLN A 207 -8.69 36.91 -26.85
CA GLN A 207 -10.15 36.79 -26.87
C GLN A 207 -10.66 35.38 -26.49
N MET A 208 -9.77 34.47 -26.17
CA MET A 208 -10.16 33.12 -25.74
C MET A 208 -10.60 33.12 -24.26
N THR A 209 -11.59 32.31 -23.90
CA THR A 209 -11.95 32.13 -22.46
C THR A 209 -10.86 31.36 -21.74
N CYS A 210 -10.72 31.60 -20.42
CA CYS A 210 -9.77 30.86 -19.58
C CYS A 210 -10.06 29.35 -19.58
N ALA A 211 -11.31 28.93 -19.70
CA ALA A 211 -11.67 27.53 -19.80
C ALA A 211 -11.12 26.92 -21.12
N ASP A 212 -11.34 27.56 -22.25
CA ASP A 212 -10.87 27.08 -23.56
C ASP A 212 -9.34 27.14 -23.66
N TYR A 213 -8.73 28.13 -23.03
CA TYR A 213 -7.28 28.31 -22.95
C TYR A 213 -6.54 27.14 -22.30
N LEU A 214 -7.15 26.47 -21.31
CA LEU A 214 -6.58 25.32 -20.63
C LEU A 214 -6.94 23.99 -21.31
N LEU A 215 -7.80 23.99 -22.32
CA LEU A 215 -8.05 22.77 -23.11
C LEU A 215 -6.78 22.32 -23.83
N GLY A 216 -6.58 21.02 -23.90
CA GLY A 216 -5.37 20.43 -24.48
C GLY A 216 -4.17 20.40 -23.51
N ILE A 217 -4.29 21.02 -22.32
CA ILE A 217 -3.30 20.87 -21.21
C ILE A 217 -3.86 19.92 -20.16
N PHE A 218 -5.13 20.12 -19.76
CA PHE A 218 -5.77 19.39 -18.69
C PHE A 218 -7.07 18.70 -19.12
N HIS A 219 -7.43 17.66 -18.40
CA HIS A 219 -8.74 17.06 -18.54
C HIS A 219 -9.86 18.08 -18.23
N GLN A 220 -10.92 18.11 -19.04
CA GLN A 220 -12.01 19.10 -18.95
C GLN A 220 -12.63 19.26 -17.55
N LYS A 221 -12.74 18.17 -16.78
CA LYS A 221 -13.27 18.22 -15.42
C LYS A 221 -12.32 18.89 -14.41
N LEU A 222 -11.01 18.97 -14.70
CA LEU A 222 -10.02 19.64 -13.83
C LEU A 222 -10.01 21.14 -14.02
N ILE A 223 -10.22 21.61 -15.23
CA ILE A 223 -10.13 23.04 -15.60
C ILE A 223 -10.98 23.91 -14.68
N PRO A 224 -12.29 23.65 -14.47
CA PRO A 224 -13.11 24.45 -13.56
C PRO A 224 -12.58 24.46 -12.12
N ARG A 225 -11.96 23.36 -11.70
CA ARG A 225 -11.44 23.22 -10.31
C ARG A 225 -10.18 24.05 -10.11
N PHE A 226 -9.28 24.06 -11.10
CA PHE A 226 -8.09 24.91 -11.08
C PHE A 226 -8.45 26.40 -11.13
N LEU A 227 -9.34 26.78 -12.03
CA LEU A 227 -9.78 28.16 -12.15
C LEU A 227 -10.49 28.67 -10.89
N GLU A 228 -11.36 27.86 -10.29
CA GLU A 228 -12.06 28.19 -9.05
C GLU A 228 -11.06 28.42 -7.88
N GLN A 229 -10.09 27.53 -7.71
CA GLN A 229 -9.06 27.67 -6.70
C GLN A 229 -8.13 28.87 -6.96
N ALA A 230 -7.82 29.16 -8.22
CA ALA A 230 -7.06 30.36 -8.63
C ALA A 230 -7.89 31.66 -8.58
N ARG A 231 -9.20 31.58 -8.23
CA ARG A 231 -10.15 32.70 -8.22
C ARG A 231 -10.30 33.38 -9.59
N ILE A 232 -10.25 32.59 -10.66
CA ILE A 232 -10.45 33.03 -12.04
C ILE A 232 -11.81 32.52 -12.52
N ARG A 233 -12.63 33.39 -13.11
CA ARG A 233 -13.90 32.98 -13.72
C ARG A 233 -13.65 32.26 -15.04
N MET A 234 -14.39 31.19 -15.31
CA MET A 234 -14.21 30.38 -16.53
C MET A 234 -14.32 31.19 -17.84
N HIS A 235 -15.21 32.18 -17.87
CA HIS A 235 -15.48 33.02 -19.02
C HIS A 235 -14.60 34.29 -19.08
N THR A 236 -13.67 34.49 -18.13
CA THR A 236 -12.70 35.60 -18.24
C THR A 236 -11.86 35.41 -19.49
N LEU A 237 -11.66 36.47 -20.25
CA LEU A 237 -10.79 36.43 -21.42
C LEU A 237 -9.33 36.37 -21.02
N THR A 238 -8.52 35.64 -21.75
CA THR A 238 -7.11 35.46 -21.42
C THR A 238 -6.33 36.77 -21.46
N GLY A 239 -6.76 37.73 -22.31
CA GLY A 239 -6.22 39.08 -22.37
C GLY A 239 -6.43 39.90 -21.09
N ASP A 240 -7.48 39.59 -20.34
CA ASP A 240 -7.82 40.29 -19.09
C ASP A 240 -7.09 39.70 -17.87
N LEU A 241 -6.35 38.59 -18.03
CA LEU A 241 -5.60 37.98 -16.95
C LEU A 241 -4.37 38.80 -16.59
N SER A 242 -4.28 39.22 -15.35
CA SER A 242 -3.02 39.75 -14.80
C SER A 242 -1.98 38.64 -14.59
N ASP A 243 -0.71 38.99 -14.60
CA ASP A 243 0.39 38.06 -14.31
C ASP A 243 0.26 37.43 -12.91
N THR A 244 -0.31 38.17 -11.97
CA THR A 244 -0.61 37.64 -10.61
C THR A 244 -1.64 36.51 -10.66
N GLN A 245 -2.67 36.64 -11.48
CA GLN A 245 -3.67 35.56 -11.65
C GLN A 245 -3.07 34.34 -12.36
N ILE A 246 -2.21 34.54 -13.35
CA ILE A 246 -1.49 33.44 -14.01
C ILE A 246 -0.56 32.75 -13.02
N LYS A 247 0.18 33.49 -12.18
CA LYS A 247 1.01 32.91 -11.10
C LYS A 247 0.16 32.11 -10.11
N SER A 248 -1.02 32.63 -9.72
CA SER A 248 -1.95 31.91 -8.85
C SER A 248 -2.42 30.59 -9.48
N LEU A 249 -2.71 30.57 -10.78
CA LEU A 249 -3.07 29.35 -11.53
C LEU A 249 -1.91 28.36 -11.55
N VAL A 250 -0.68 28.84 -11.78
CA VAL A 250 0.53 28.00 -11.74
C VAL A 250 0.67 27.34 -10.36
N GLN A 251 0.52 28.12 -9.28
CA GLN A 251 0.58 27.59 -7.92
C GLN A 251 -0.49 26.53 -7.65
N VAL A 252 -1.72 26.76 -8.07
CA VAL A 252 -2.82 25.80 -7.94
C VAL A 252 -2.54 24.50 -8.69
N VAL A 253 -1.88 24.57 -9.83
CA VAL A 253 -1.54 23.38 -10.63
C VAL A 253 -0.33 22.65 -10.08
N LYS A 254 0.70 23.38 -9.64
CA LYS A 254 1.99 22.82 -9.22
C LYS A 254 2.07 22.45 -7.74
N ASN A 255 1.31 23.13 -6.89
CA ASN A 255 1.37 23.00 -5.44
C ASN A 255 -0.03 22.88 -4.83
N ASN A 256 -0.82 21.95 -5.32
CA ASN A 256 -2.19 21.75 -4.83
C ASN A 256 -2.22 20.96 -3.52
N VAL A 257 -2.42 21.64 -2.41
CA VAL A 257 -2.44 21.03 -1.09
C VAL A 257 -3.85 20.60 -0.71
N VAL A 258 -4.05 19.31 -0.46
CA VAL A 258 -5.28 18.76 0.08
C VAL A 258 -5.06 18.22 1.50
N THR A 259 -6.00 18.47 2.40
CA THR A 259 -5.96 17.94 3.76
C THR A 259 -6.61 16.56 3.78
N ILE A 260 -5.94 15.59 4.37
CA ILE A 260 -6.46 14.22 4.48
C ILE A 260 -7.28 14.10 5.76
N ASP A 261 -8.50 13.62 5.62
CA ASP A 261 -9.40 13.33 6.73
C ASP A 261 -9.10 11.97 7.35
N THR A 262 -9.02 10.94 6.50
CA THR A 262 -8.71 9.57 6.89
C THR A 262 -8.24 8.75 5.69
N THR A 263 -7.74 7.53 5.94
CA THR A 263 -7.56 6.53 4.90
C THR A 263 -8.90 5.86 4.55
N ASN A 264 -8.94 5.07 3.48
CA ASN A 264 -10.15 4.29 3.16
C ASN A 264 -10.28 3.00 4.01
N GLY A 265 -9.48 2.89 5.07
CA GLY A 265 -9.55 1.83 6.08
C GLY A 265 -8.91 0.49 5.66
N PHE A 266 -8.84 -0.43 6.61
CA PHE A 266 -8.21 -1.73 6.42
C PHE A 266 -8.90 -2.59 5.34
N ASP A 267 -10.21 -2.53 5.21
CA ASP A 267 -10.96 -3.32 4.22
C ASP A 267 -10.61 -2.97 2.76
N ASN A 268 -10.03 -1.80 2.54
CA ASN A 268 -9.62 -1.32 1.23
C ASN A 268 -8.07 -1.20 1.09
N ALA A 269 -7.35 -1.55 2.13
CA ALA A 269 -5.90 -1.57 2.12
C ALA A 269 -5.39 -2.87 1.46
N GLN A 270 -4.29 -2.76 0.73
CA GLN A 270 -3.64 -3.95 0.17
C GLN A 270 -2.79 -4.65 1.23
N VAL A 271 -2.17 -3.89 2.14
CA VAL A 271 -1.31 -4.38 3.21
C VAL A 271 -1.45 -3.53 4.47
N CYS A 272 -0.85 -3.99 5.56
CA CYS A 272 -0.65 -3.21 6.77
C CYS A 272 0.78 -2.65 6.84
N ALA A 273 0.96 -1.48 7.45
CA ALA A 273 2.24 -1.03 7.99
C ALA A 273 2.17 -1.15 9.51
N GLY A 274 3.24 -1.60 10.14
CA GLY A 274 3.24 -2.05 11.53
C GLY A 274 2.99 -3.55 11.64
N GLY A 275 3.16 -4.10 12.83
CA GLY A 275 3.08 -5.54 13.09
C GLY A 275 3.91 -5.94 14.30
N ILE A 276 4.27 -7.21 14.40
CA ILE A 276 5.20 -7.71 15.41
C ILE A 276 6.60 -7.17 15.10
N SER A 277 7.30 -6.70 16.13
CA SER A 277 8.66 -6.18 16.01
C SER A 277 9.62 -7.21 15.42
N THR A 278 10.31 -6.86 14.36
CA THR A 278 11.33 -7.71 13.73
C THR A 278 12.58 -7.90 14.58
N GLU A 279 12.83 -7.00 15.56
CA GLU A 279 13.96 -7.12 16.50
C GLU A 279 13.86 -8.35 17.39
N GLU A 280 12.64 -8.89 17.53
CA GLU A 280 12.34 -10.05 18.37
C GLU A 280 12.40 -11.39 17.64
N ILE A 281 12.80 -11.34 16.36
CA ILE A 281 12.85 -12.49 15.45
C ILE A 281 14.28 -12.73 15.01
N THR A 282 14.68 -13.98 14.90
CA THR A 282 15.97 -14.39 14.36
C THR A 282 15.91 -14.36 12.84
N PRO A 283 16.70 -13.52 12.14
CA PRO A 283 16.52 -13.25 10.70
C PRO A 283 16.67 -14.48 9.80
N ASP A 284 17.58 -15.39 10.13
CA ASP A 284 17.93 -16.54 9.29
C ASP A 284 16.93 -17.70 9.42
N THR A 285 16.19 -17.75 10.52
CA THR A 285 15.26 -18.85 10.84
C THR A 285 13.82 -18.40 10.98
N MET A 286 13.59 -17.11 11.13
CA MET A 286 12.28 -16.53 11.48
C MET A 286 11.76 -17.01 12.86
N GLU A 287 12.61 -17.59 13.70
CA GLU A 287 12.26 -18.06 15.04
C GLU A 287 12.13 -16.89 16.02
N SER A 288 11.15 -16.98 16.90
CA SER A 288 10.98 -16.09 18.05
C SER A 288 12.19 -16.15 18.97
N ARG A 289 12.70 -14.99 19.40
CA ARG A 289 13.76 -14.92 20.42
C ARG A 289 13.26 -15.21 21.84
N TYR A 290 11.93 -15.29 22.02
CA TYR A 290 11.29 -15.49 23.34
C TYR A 290 10.75 -16.90 23.54
N VAL A 291 10.29 -17.53 22.45
CA VAL A 291 9.63 -18.82 22.50
C VAL A 291 10.28 -19.76 21.49
N ARG A 292 10.98 -20.79 22.00
CA ARG A 292 11.64 -21.79 21.15
C ARG A 292 10.60 -22.55 20.31
N HIS A 293 10.93 -22.87 19.05
CA HIS A 293 10.09 -23.55 18.05
C HIS A 293 8.81 -22.79 17.66
N LEU A 294 8.74 -21.48 17.98
CA LEU A 294 7.75 -20.57 17.46
C LEU A 294 8.38 -19.72 16.35
N TYR A 295 7.81 -19.76 15.16
CA TYR A 295 8.28 -19.02 14.00
C TYR A 295 7.19 -18.03 13.55
N LEU A 296 7.58 -16.87 13.04
CA LEU A 296 6.67 -15.85 12.56
C LEU A 296 7.05 -15.49 11.12
N ALA A 297 6.07 -15.42 10.21
CA ALA A 297 6.33 -15.19 8.80
C ALA A 297 5.31 -14.23 8.18
N GLY A 298 5.72 -13.58 7.10
CA GLY A 298 4.88 -12.74 6.27
C GLY A 298 4.47 -11.43 6.91
N GLU A 299 3.27 -10.98 6.61
CA GLU A 299 2.74 -9.66 6.96
C GLU A 299 2.33 -9.52 8.43
N LEU A 300 2.45 -10.57 9.22
CA LEU A 300 2.32 -10.50 10.67
C LEU A 300 3.43 -9.64 11.29
N LEU A 301 4.60 -9.60 10.65
CA LEU A 301 5.77 -8.83 11.08
C LEU A 301 5.69 -7.37 10.61
N ASP A 302 6.36 -6.46 11.33
CA ASP A 302 6.46 -5.04 10.94
C ASP A 302 7.38 -4.86 9.72
N VAL A 303 6.93 -5.38 8.58
CA VAL A 303 7.57 -5.19 7.27
C VAL A 303 6.50 -4.95 6.24
N ASP A 304 6.51 -3.77 5.62
CA ASP A 304 5.65 -3.43 4.51
C ASP A 304 6.45 -2.85 3.34
N GLY A 305 6.26 -3.42 2.17
CA GLY A 305 6.88 -3.01 0.91
C GLY A 305 5.99 -2.07 0.10
N ILE A 306 6.59 -1.47 -0.93
CA ILE A 306 5.89 -0.68 -1.96
C ILE A 306 5.03 -1.59 -2.86
N CYS A 307 4.17 -0.98 -3.70
CA CYS A 307 3.48 -1.71 -4.78
C CYS A 307 4.48 -2.39 -5.71
N GLY A 308 4.16 -3.61 -6.20
CA GLY A 308 4.99 -4.31 -7.17
C GLY A 308 5.48 -5.70 -6.75
N GLY A 309 4.78 -6.37 -5.81
CA GLY A 309 5.06 -7.75 -5.41
C GLY A 309 6.06 -7.91 -4.25
N TYR A 310 6.58 -6.83 -3.69
CA TYR A 310 7.53 -6.88 -2.58
C TYR A 310 6.95 -7.56 -1.33
N ASN A 311 5.68 -7.30 -1.02
CA ASN A 311 5.01 -7.93 0.13
C ASN A 311 4.82 -9.43 -0.06
N LEU A 312 4.51 -9.88 -1.28
CA LEU A 312 4.46 -11.30 -1.62
C LEU A 312 5.86 -11.94 -1.52
N GLN A 313 6.90 -11.26 -2.02
CA GLN A 313 8.28 -11.73 -1.93
C GLN A 313 8.70 -11.91 -0.47
N TRP A 314 8.35 -10.96 0.40
CA TRP A 314 8.59 -11.06 1.84
C TRP A 314 7.88 -12.27 2.45
N ALA A 315 6.61 -12.46 2.14
CA ALA A 315 5.83 -13.59 2.65
C ALA A 315 6.41 -14.95 2.21
N TRP A 316 6.83 -15.06 0.95
CA TRP A 316 7.44 -16.30 0.44
C TRP A 316 8.81 -16.57 1.06
N ALA A 317 9.67 -15.56 1.14
CA ALA A 317 11.00 -15.71 1.70
C ALA A 317 10.94 -16.12 3.19
N THR A 318 10.14 -15.41 3.98
CA THR A 318 10.00 -15.69 5.41
C THR A 318 9.27 -17.02 5.68
N GLY A 319 8.26 -17.37 4.86
CA GLY A 319 7.61 -18.67 4.93
C GLY A 319 8.56 -19.83 4.64
N TYR A 320 9.43 -19.67 3.64
CA TYR A 320 10.46 -20.66 3.30
C TYR A 320 11.48 -20.83 4.43
N LEU A 321 11.99 -19.74 4.99
CA LEU A 321 12.95 -19.76 6.09
C LEU A 321 12.33 -20.40 7.32
N ALA A 322 11.14 -19.99 7.73
CA ALA A 322 10.43 -20.52 8.87
C ALA A 322 10.15 -22.03 8.72
N GLY A 323 9.67 -22.45 7.56
CA GLY A 323 9.37 -23.85 7.28
C GLY A 323 10.61 -24.74 7.30
N THR A 324 11.71 -24.28 6.70
CA THR A 324 12.98 -25.00 6.69
C THR A 324 13.57 -25.12 8.10
N ALA A 325 13.59 -24.03 8.86
CA ALA A 325 14.10 -24.02 10.23
C ALA A 325 13.28 -24.94 11.15
N ALA A 326 11.96 -24.82 11.12
CA ALA A 326 11.07 -25.67 11.92
C ALA A 326 11.26 -27.17 11.64
N ALA A 327 11.45 -27.56 10.38
CA ALA A 327 11.68 -28.96 10.01
C ALA A 327 13.03 -29.48 10.50
N ASN A 328 14.08 -28.66 10.42
CA ASN A 328 15.43 -29.03 10.87
C ASN A 328 15.48 -29.16 12.39
N ASP A 329 14.89 -28.23 13.12
CA ASP A 329 14.91 -28.22 14.59
C ASP A 329 14.19 -29.46 15.18
N ILE A 330 13.00 -29.78 14.67
CA ILE A 330 12.27 -30.98 15.10
C ILE A 330 13.03 -32.25 14.76
N SER A 331 13.75 -32.32 13.63
CA SER A 331 14.53 -33.47 13.23
C SER A 331 15.76 -33.68 14.14
N SER A 332 16.32 -32.59 14.66
CA SER A 332 17.49 -32.59 15.54
C SER A 332 17.15 -32.97 16.99
N ASP A 333 15.91 -32.70 17.41
CA ASP A 333 15.43 -32.99 18.78
C ASP A 333 14.90 -34.44 18.95
N ARG A 334 14.80 -35.22 17.86
CA ARG A 334 14.43 -36.63 17.80
C ARG A 334 15.66 -37.55 17.75
#